data_6af9b089cc689a275cebc47ea9c760ff
#
_entry.id   6af9b089cc689a275cebc47ea9c760ff
#
_cell.length_a   1.000
_cell.length_b   1.000
_cell.length_c   1.000
_cell.angle_alpha   90.00
_cell.angle_beta   90.00
_cell.angle_gamma   90.00
#
_symmetry.space_group_name_H-M   'P 1'
#
loop_
_entity.id
_entity.type
_entity.pdbx_description
1 polymer ?
#
loop_
_entity_poly.entity_id
_entity_poly.type
_entity_poly.pdbx_seq_one_letter_code
_entity_poly.pdbx_strand_id
1 'polypeptide(L)'
;KPVLFAGVLLFVAGSILCGLASEMWQLILFRGIQGLGAGAVVPVTLAIIGDLYPPAERARVQALFGSLFVLAFLIGPTLGGVFTDTIGWRWVFYINLPISLIAIFVVWRFMPTLHYEGPRKRFDIAGVALFVAAVVPFLIGVRNLPDGQLTDLAVGGLMLVGLALGPLFLRVEAEADDPIVPVRLFRDRTFATASAVVFLAVAGLFVG
;
A
#
# COMPACT_ATOMS: atom_id res chain seq x y z
N LYS A 1 9.65 9.22 12.88
CA LYS A 1 8.49 10.02 13.34
C LYS A 1 7.97 10.98 12.26
N PRO A 2 8.79 11.87 11.61
CA PRO A 2 8.26 12.85 10.65
C PRO A 2 7.61 12.20 9.42
N VAL A 3 8.17 11.11 8.91
CA VAL A 3 7.62 10.41 7.73
C VAL A 3 6.25 9.81 8.02
N LEU A 4 6.06 9.18 9.18
CA LEU A 4 4.76 8.65 9.58
C LEU A 4 3.73 9.78 9.75
N PHE A 5 4.14 10.87 10.40
CA PHE A 5 3.28 12.02 10.60
C PHE A 5 2.85 12.67 9.28
N ALA A 6 3.80 12.87 8.36
CA ALA A 6 3.52 13.37 7.01
C ALA A 6 2.62 12.41 6.22
N GLY A 7 2.84 11.09 6.31
CA GLY A 7 2.00 10.08 5.67
C GLY A 7 0.56 10.13 6.16
N VAL A 8 0.35 10.21 7.49
CA VAL A 8 -1.01 10.32 8.06
C VAL A 8 -1.66 11.65 7.68
N LEU A 9 -0.94 12.77 7.70
CA LEU A 9 -1.47 14.07 7.27
C LEU A 9 -1.88 14.05 5.80
N LEU A 10 -1.05 13.47 4.92
CA LEU A 10 -1.36 13.32 3.50
C LEU A 10 -2.57 12.43 3.27
N PHE A 11 -2.68 11.34 4.03
CA PHE A 11 -3.85 10.45 4.02
C PHE A 11 -5.14 11.18 4.41
N VAL A 12 -5.09 11.98 5.50
CA VAL A 12 -6.24 12.77 5.97
C VAL A 12 -6.64 13.82 4.94
N ALA A 13 -5.68 14.55 4.40
CA ALA A 13 -5.94 15.56 3.37
C ALA A 13 -6.58 14.90 2.13
N GLY A 14 -6.04 13.78 1.66
CA GLY A 14 -6.62 13.00 0.57
C GLY A 14 -8.03 12.50 0.90
N SER A 15 -8.28 12.08 2.14
CA SER A 15 -9.60 11.62 2.60
C SER A 15 -10.64 12.75 2.57
N ILE A 16 -10.28 13.94 3.05
CA ILE A 16 -11.14 15.14 3.00
C ILE A 16 -11.48 15.46 1.53
N LEU A 17 -10.47 15.52 0.67
CA LEU A 17 -10.63 15.80 -0.75
C LEU A 17 -11.54 14.77 -1.44
N CYS A 18 -11.39 13.46 -1.12
CA CYS A 18 -12.28 12.42 -1.62
C CYS A 18 -13.73 12.63 -1.23
N GLY A 19 -13.99 13.04 0.02
CA GLY A 19 -15.34 13.36 0.49
C GLY A 19 -15.95 14.61 -0.18
N LEU A 20 -15.11 15.54 -0.64
CA LEU A 20 -15.51 16.77 -1.35
C LEU A 20 -15.62 16.58 -2.87
N ALA A 21 -15.20 15.43 -3.43
CA ALA A 21 -15.23 15.18 -4.86
C ALA A 21 -16.64 15.27 -5.42
N SER A 22 -16.79 16.04 -6.50
CA SER A 22 -18.04 16.22 -7.23
C SER A 22 -18.09 15.39 -8.51
N GLU A 23 -16.91 15.04 -9.05
CA GLU A 23 -16.76 14.29 -10.29
C GLU A 23 -15.82 13.09 -10.10
N MET A 24 -15.98 12.07 -10.93
CA MET A 24 -15.20 10.83 -10.84
C MET A 24 -13.70 11.05 -11.01
N TRP A 25 -13.27 11.92 -11.93
CA TRP A 25 -11.85 12.19 -12.15
C TRP A 25 -11.18 12.85 -10.93
N GLN A 26 -11.91 13.74 -10.21
CA GLN A 26 -11.44 14.33 -8.97
C GLN A 26 -11.25 13.25 -7.91
N LEU A 27 -12.23 12.35 -7.79
CA LEU A 27 -12.14 11.22 -6.85
C LEU A 27 -10.92 10.35 -7.14
N ILE A 28 -10.63 10.05 -8.40
CA ILE A 28 -9.45 9.26 -8.80
C ILE A 28 -8.16 9.97 -8.37
N LEU A 29 -8.03 11.28 -8.65
CA LEU A 29 -6.86 12.06 -8.25
C LEU A 29 -6.69 12.11 -6.72
N PHE A 30 -7.76 12.37 -6.00
CA PHE A 30 -7.75 12.48 -4.54
C PHE A 30 -7.47 11.14 -3.87
N ARG A 31 -7.94 10.03 -4.46
CA ARG A 31 -7.57 8.66 -4.05
C ARG A 31 -6.09 8.38 -4.30
N GLY A 32 -5.50 8.92 -5.35
CA GLY A 32 -4.05 8.88 -5.55
C GLY A 32 -3.29 9.56 -4.41
N ILE A 33 -3.69 10.76 -4.02
CA ILE A 33 -3.10 11.50 -2.89
C ILE A 33 -3.29 10.73 -1.58
N GLN A 34 -4.49 10.23 -1.32
CA GLN A 34 -4.79 9.41 -0.15
C GLN A 34 -3.95 8.14 -0.11
N GLY A 35 -3.80 7.48 -1.27
CA GLY A 35 -3.00 6.27 -1.43
C GLY A 35 -1.51 6.49 -1.15
N LEU A 36 -0.94 7.63 -1.57
CA LEU A 36 0.44 8.00 -1.22
C LEU A 36 0.63 8.12 0.29
N GLY A 37 -0.33 8.72 0.99
CA GLY A 37 -0.31 8.80 2.45
C GLY A 37 -0.40 7.42 3.10
N ALA A 38 -1.37 6.60 2.69
CA ALA A 38 -1.58 5.24 3.20
C ALA A 38 -0.35 4.34 2.96
N GLY A 39 0.27 4.46 1.78
CA GLY A 39 1.45 3.70 1.40
C GLY A 39 2.67 3.94 2.29
N ALA A 40 2.74 5.10 2.95
CA ALA A 40 3.80 5.37 3.91
C ALA A 40 3.52 4.79 5.31
N VAL A 41 2.25 4.65 5.71
CA VAL A 41 1.88 4.29 7.10
C VAL A 41 2.31 2.88 7.46
N VAL A 42 1.98 1.88 6.64
CA VAL A 42 2.24 0.46 6.93
C VAL A 42 3.74 0.14 7.00
N PRO A 43 4.55 0.42 5.98
CA PRO A 43 5.97 0.07 6.01
C PRO A 43 6.73 0.84 7.09
N VAL A 44 6.38 2.11 7.34
CA VAL A 44 7.01 2.88 8.41
C VAL A 44 6.64 2.31 9.78
N THR A 45 5.40 1.85 9.98
CA THR A 45 4.99 1.19 11.23
C THR A 45 5.76 -0.11 11.46
N LEU A 46 5.91 -0.94 10.42
CA LEU A 46 6.71 -2.18 10.51
C LEU A 46 8.19 -1.91 10.79
N ALA A 47 8.76 -0.85 10.18
CA ALA A 47 10.13 -0.41 10.46
C ALA A 47 10.28 0.02 11.93
N ILE A 48 9.33 0.80 12.46
CA ILE A 48 9.31 1.21 13.86
C ILE A 48 9.24 0.00 14.82
N ILE A 49 8.42 -0.99 14.51
CA ILE A 49 8.36 -2.25 15.27
C ILE A 49 9.74 -2.93 15.23
N GLY A 50 10.38 -2.95 14.05
CA GLY A 50 11.75 -3.48 13.91
C GLY A 50 12.81 -2.75 14.74
N ASP A 51 12.67 -1.43 14.92
CA ASP A 51 13.62 -0.61 15.68
C ASP A 51 13.38 -0.69 17.20
N LEU A 52 12.12 -0.80 17.63
CA LEU A 52 11.75 -0.75 19.05
C LEU A 52 11.79 -2.10 19.75
N TYR A 53 11.56 -3.21 19.04
CA TYR A 53 11.44 -4.53 19.64
C TYR A 53 12.61 -5.45 19.28
N PRO A 54 13.14 -6.24 20.25
CA PRO A 54 14.15 -7.26 19.96
C PRO A 54 13.56 -8.36 19.06
N PRO A 55 14.40 -9.09 18.29
CA PRO A 55 13.95 -10.09 17.32
C PRO A 55 12.96 -11.13 17.86
N ALA A 56 13.12 -11.54 19.11
CA ALA A 56 12.25 -12.52 19.76
C ALA A 56 10.79 -12.03 19.96
N GLU A 57 10.61 -10.73 20.13
CA GLU A 57 9.29 -10.11 20.37
C GLU A 57 8.63 -9.59 19.10
N ARG A 58 9.43 -9.31 18.05
CA ARG A 58 8.92 -8.76 16.76
C ARG A 58 7.81 -9.59 16.17
N ALA A 59 7.97 -10.92 16.16
CA ALA A 59 6.98 -11.83 15.61
C ALA A 59 5.62 -11.71 16.32
N ARG A 60 5.61 -11.56 17.64
CA ARG A 60 4.38 -11.40 18.42
C ARG A 60 3.70 -10.07 18.14
N VAL A 61 4.47 -8.97 18.08
CA VAL A 61 3.93 -7.63 17.80
C VAL A 61 3.41 -7.56 16.37
N GLN A 62 4.13 -8.14 15.40
CA GLN A 62 3.68 -8.20 14.00
C GLN A 62 2.43 -9.07 13.84
N ALA A 63 2.32 -10.19 14.58
CA ALA A 63 1.10 -11.01 14.57
C ALA A 63 -0.11 -10.25 15.12
N LEU A 64 0.06 -9.46 16.18
CA LEU A 64 -0.99 -8.58 16.70
C LEU A 64 -1.38 -7.52 15.64
N PHE A 65 -0.40 -6.89 15.00
CA PHE A 65 -0.64 -5.94 13.92
C PHE A 65 -1.41 -6.59 12.76
N GLY A 66 -1.00 -7.81 12.35
CA GLY A 66 -1.71 -8.59 11.32
C GLY A 66 -3.16 -8.92 11.70
N SER A 67 -3.43 -9.25 12.97
CA SER A 67 -4.80 -9.53 13.43
C SER A 67 -5.71 -8.30 13.33
N LEU A 68 -5.18 -7.09 13.56
CA LEU A 68 -5.93 -5.85 13.37
C LEU A 68 -6.30 -5.62 11.89
N PHE A 69 -5.41 -6.02 10.95
CA PHE A 69 -5.72 -6.00 9.52
C PHE A 69 -6.90 -6.91 9.15
N VAL A 70 -6.91 -8.12 9.70
CA VAL A 70 -8.01 -9.07 9.47
C VAL A 70 -9.34 -8.51 10.00
N LEU A 71 -9.33 -7.94 11.20
CA LEU A 71 -10.52 -7.28 11.77
C LEU A 71 -10.98 -6.10 10.91
N ALA A 72 -10.06 -5.25 10.48
CA ALA A 72 -10.38 -4.11 9.62
C ALA A 72 -10.94 -4.55 8.27
N PHE A 73 -10.41 -5.63 7.69
CA PHE A 73 -10.91 -6.22 6.45
C PHE A 73 -12.32 -6.78 6.58
N LEU A 74 -12.64 -7.41 7.72
CA LEU A 74 -13.97 -7.94 7.98
C LEU A 74 -15.01 -6.84 8.25
N ILE A 75 -14.64 -5.84 9.03
CA ILE A 75 -15.53 -4.74 9.44
C ILE A 75 -15.68 -3.69 8.34
N GLY A 76 -14.61 -3.44 7.55
CA GLY A 76 -14.55 -2.37 6.55
C GLY A 76 -15.68 -2.39 5.53
N PRO A 77 -15.86 -3.50 4.78
CA PRO A 77 -16.95 -3.60 3.79
C PRO A 77 -18.34 -3.43 4.40
N THR A 78 -18.57 -4.00 5.58
CA THR A 78 -19.85 -3.89 6.29
C THR A 78 -20.16 -2.44 6.68
N LEU A 79 -19.19 -1.74 7.29
CA LEU A 79 -19.35 -0.31 7.61
C LEU A 79 -19.49 0.55 6.35
N GLY A 80 -18.70 0.25 5.31
CA GLY A 80 -18.77 0.96 4.04
C GLY A 80 -20.14 0.83 3.37
N GLY A 81 -20.73 -0.38 3.37
CA GLY A 81 -22.07 -0.64 2.88
C GLY A 81 -23.12 0.14 3.67
N VAL A 82 -23.12 0.00 5.01
CA VAL A 82 -24.05 0.72 5.89
C VAL A 82 -23.97 2.24 5.66
N PHE A 83 -22.78 2.81 5.57
CA PHE A 83 -22.64 4.25 5.32
C PHE A 83 -23.17 4.66 3.95
N THR A 84 -22.87 3.87 2.93
CA THR A 84 -23.32 4.16 1.57
C THR A 84 -24.84 4.14 1.47
N ASP A 85 -25.49 3.18 2.14
CA ASP A 85 -26.93 2.97 2.09
C ASP A 85 -27.73 3.95 2.99
N THR A 86 -27.13 4.44 4.08
CA THR A 86 -27.85 5.25 5.09
C THR A 86 -27.56 6.74 5.00
N ILE A 87 -26.28 7.13 5.01
CA ILE A 87 -25.84 8.54 5.12
C ILE A 87 -25.05 9.03 3.90
N GLY A 88 -24.76 8.12 2.95
CA GLY A 88 -24.11 8.40 1.70
C GLY A 88 -22.61 8.03 1.68
N TRP A 89 -22.10 7.66 0.48
CA TRP A 89 -20.77 7.14 0.24
C TRP A 89 -19.63 8.08 0.70
N ARG A 90 -19.88 9.39 0.77
CA ARG A 90 -18.87 10.38 1.23
C ARG A 90 -18.43 10.13 2.65
N TRP A 91 -19.28 9.59 3.49
CA TRP A 91 -18.98 9.30 4.90
C TRP A 91 -17.94 8.20 5.07
N VAL A 92 -17.77 7.32 4.07
CA VAL A 92 -16.69 6.33 4.04
C VAL A 92 -15.30 7.01 4.10
N PHE A 93 -15.21 8.23 3.61
CA PHE A 93 -13.98 9.03 3.69
C PHE A 93 -13.91 9.84 4.98
N TYR A 94 -15.01 10.43 5.41
CA TYR A 94 -15.01 11.30 6.58
C TYR A 94 -14.79 10.56 7.89
N ILE A 95 -15.12 9.27 7.99
CA ILE A 95 -14.82 8.44 9.17
C ILE A 95 -13.32 8.34 9.44
N ASN A 96 -12.49 8.49 8.43
CA ASN A 96 -11.04 8.48 8.59
C ASN A 96 -10.52 9.71 9.38
N LEU A 97 -11.26 10.83 9.39
CA LEU A 97 -10.82 12.05 10.06
C LEU A 97 -10.67 11.86 11.58
N PRO A 98 -11.70 11.47 12.32
CA PRO A 98 -11.58 11.28 13.76
C PRO A 98 -10.55 10.22 14.12
N ILE A 99 -10.49 9.11 13.36
CA ILE A 99 -9.52 8.03 13.58
C ILE A 99 -8.09 8.56 13.38
N SER A 100 -7.86 9.29 12.30
CA SER A 100 -6.54 9.84 12.00
C SER A 100 -6.12 10.94 12.96
N LEU A 101 -7.05 11.77 13.45
CA LEU A 101 -6.75 12.77 14.48
C LEU A 101 -6.29 12.11 15.78
N ILE A 102 -6.94 11.02 16.19
CA ILE A 102 -6.51 10.22 17.33
C ILE A 102 -5.12 9.63 17.07
N ALA A 103 -4.88 9.07 15.88
CA ALA A 103 -3.59 8.51 15.50
C ALA A 103 -2.48 9.59 15.50
N ILE A 104 -2.74 10.76 14.94
CA ILE A 104 -1.82 11.91 14.98
C ILE A 104 -1.48 12.31 16.41
N PHE A 105 -2.50 12.43 17.27
CA PHE A 105 -2.31 12.76 18.68
C PHE A 105 -1.45 11.71 19.40
N VAL A 106 -1.73 10.44 19.20
CA VAL A 106 -0.98 9.33 19.81
C VAL A 106 0.48 9.33 19.32
N VAL A 107 0.71 9.47 18.01
CA VAL A 107 2.07 9.53 17.42
C VAL A 107 2.83 10.76 17.93
N TRP A 108 2.17 11.90 18.01
CA TRP A 108 2.78 13.13 18.50
C TRP A 108 3.17 13.03 19.99
N ARG A 109 2.25 12.49 20.82
CA ARG A 109 2.40 12.50 22.29
C ARG A 109 3.29 11.37 22.81
N PHE A 110 3.19 10.18 22.22
CA PHE A 110 3.76 8.96 22.81
C PHE A 110 4.92 8.39 22.01
N MET A 111 5.01 8.67 20.71
CA MET A 111 6.05 8.07 19.88
C MET A 111 7.42 8.72 20.13
N PRO A 112 8.45 7.95 20.50
CA PRO A 112 9.81 8.45 20.66
C PRO A 112 10.36 8.96 19.32
N THR A 113 11.27 9.93 19.39
CA THR A 113 12.00 10.39 18.22
C THR A 113 13.16 9.42 17.96
N LEU A 114 12.99 8.55 16.99
CA LEU A 114 14.04 7.65 16.54
C LEU A 114 15.00 8.45 15.67
N HIS A 115 16.28 8.50 16.04
CA HIS A 115 17.33 9.07 15.21
C HIS A 115 17.94 7.95 14.38
N TYR A 116 17.89 8.12 13.07
CA TYR A 116 18.54 7.21 12.15
C TYR A 116 19.97 7.71 11.92
N GLU A 117 20.95 6.95 12.39
CA GLU A 117 22.39 7.27 12.26
C GLU A 117 23.02 6.65 11.00
N GLY A 118 22.25 5.95 10.18
CA GLY A 118 22.74 5.32 8.96
C GLY A 118 22.92 6.30 7.78
N PRO A 119 23.66 5.89 6.74
CA PRO A 119 23.80 6.68 5.53
C PRO A 119 22.42 6.95 4.91
N ARG A 120 22.20 8.19 4.48
CA ARG A 120 20.98 8.56 3.75
C ARG A 120 20.94 7.81 2.43
N LYS A 121 20.03 6.89 2.29
CA LYS A 121 19.78 6.19 1.04
C LYS A 121 19.12 7.12 0.03
N ARG A 122 19.50 6.99 -1.23
CA ARG A 122 18.86 7.73 -2.32
C ARG A 122 17.53 7.05 -2.65
N PHE A 123 16.51 7.86 -2.85
CA PHE A 123 15.21 7.34 -3.26
C PHE A 123 15.26 6.99 -4.75
N ASP A 124 14.98 5.73 -5.07
CA ASP A 124 14.96 5.25 -6.46
C ASP A 124 13.64 5.66 -7.16
N ILE A 125 13.65 6.89 -7.69
CA ILE A 125 12.48 7.42 -8.43
C ILE A 125 12.27 6.63 -9.73
N ALA A 126 13.34 6.15 -10.37
CA ALA A 126 13.24 5.41 -11.63
C ALA A 126 12.58 4.04 -11.41
N GLY A 127 13.01 3.31 -10.38
CA GLY A 127 12.38 2.04 -9.97
C GLY A 127 10.92 2.22 -9.61
N VAL A 128 10.56 3.25 -8.81
CA VAL A 128 9.14 3.55 -8.49
C VAL A 128 8.33 3.84 -9.75
N ALA A 129 8.83 4.71 -10.63
CA ALA A 129 8.10 5.08 -11.86
C ALA A 129 7.88 3.86 -12.76
N LEU A 130 8.90 3.01 -12.92
CA LEU A 130 8.82 1.82 -13.73
C LEU A 130 7.91 0.75 -13.11
N PHE A 131 7.94 0.59 -11.78
CA PHE A 131 7.02 -0.26 -11.05
C PHE A 131 5.57 0.17 -11.27
N VAL A 132 5.28 1.45 -11.10
CA VAL A 132 3.93 2.00 -11.33
C VAL A 132 3.52 1.82 -12.80
N ALA A 133 4.43 2.09 -13.76
CA ALA A 133 4.18 1.91 -15.18
C ALA A 133 3.94 0.43 -15.56
N ALA A 134 4.48 -0.52 -14.83
CA ALA A 134 4.21 -1.94 -15.03
C ALA A 134 2.89 -2.38 -14.39
N VAL A 135 2.69 -2.02 -13.11
CA VAL A 135 1.57 -2.55 -12.31
C VAL A 135 0.23 -1.90 -12.67
N VAL A 136 0.20 -0.58 -12.91
CA VAL A 136 -1.06 0.13 -13.14
C VAL A 136 -1.76 -0.33 -14.43
N PRO A 137 -1.11 -0.40 -15.61
CA PRO A 137 -1.76 -0.91 -16.81
C PRO A 137 -2.20 -2.37 -16.65
N PHE A 138 -1.37 -3.21 -16.01
CA PHE A 138 -1.73 -4.60 -15.75
C PHE A 138 -3.03 -4.71 -14.93
N LEU A 139 -3.14 -3.96 -13.83
CA LEU A 139 -4.33 -3.96 -12.97
C LEU A 139 -5.56 -3.41 -13.70
N ILE A 140 -5.41 -2.38 -14.53
CA ILE A 140 -6.51 -1.85 -15.36
C ILE A 140 -6.98 -2.91 -16.35
N GLY A 141 -6.04 -3.61 -17.00
CA GLY A 141 -6.37 -4.71 -17.91
C GLY A 141 -7.13 -5.83 -17.21
N VAL A 142 -6.67 -6.27 -16.03
CA VAL A 142 -7.36 -7.28 -15.21
C VAL A 142 -8.76 -6.81 -14.80
N ARG A 143 -8.91 -5.55 -14.39
CA ARG A 143 -10.21 -4.97 -14.02
C ARG A 143 -11.21 -4.97 -15.18
N ASN A 144 -10.73 -4.73 -16.39
CA ASN A 144 -11.59 -4.68 -17.59
C ASN A 144 -11.90 -6.08 -18.15
N LEU A 145 -11.28 -7.14 -17.62
CA LEU A 145 -11.46 -8.51 -18.12
C LEU A 145 -12.91 -9.03 -18.06
N PRO A 146 -13.74 -8.73 -17.03
CA PRO A 146 -15.13 -9.17 -17.01
C PRO A 146 -15.99 -8.57 -18.13
N ASP A 147 -15.64 -7.37 -18.59
CA ASP A 147 -16.43 -6.60 -19.57
C ASP A 147 -15.87 -6.70 -21.00
N GLY A 148 -14.71 -7.33 -21.20
CA GLY A 148 -14.00 -7.39 -22.47
C GLY A 148 -13.32 -8.73 -22.74
N GLN A 149 -12.63 -8.82 -23.89
CA GLN A 149 -11.88 -10.02 -24.30
C GLN A 149 -10.38 -9.77 -24.17
N LEU A 150 -9.60 -10.85 -23.98
CA LEU A 150 -8.13 -10.76 -23.93
C LEU A 150 -7.51 -10.20 -25.24
N THR A 151 -8.24 -10.26 -26.33
CA THR A 151 -7.84 -9.69 -27.64
C THR A 151 -8.02 -8.18 -27.70
N ASP A 152 -8.78 -7.58 -26.79
CA ASP A 152 -9.04 -6.16 -26.75
C ASP A 152 -7.81 -5.41 -26.26
N LEU A 153 -7.53 -4.26 -26.88
CA LEU A 153 -6.39 -3.41 -26.48
C LEU A 153 -6.51 -2.91 -25.03
N ALA A 154 -7.74 -2.63 -24.59
CA ALA A 154 -8.03 -2.15 -23.23
C ALA A 154 -7.93 -3.24 -22.16
N VAL A 155 -7.88 -4.51 -22.55
CA VAL A 155 -7.74 -5.67 -21.65
C VAL A 155 -6.36 -6.29 -21.84
N GLY A 156 -6.20 -7.11 -22.88
CA GLY A 156 -4.97 -7.84 -23.13
C GLY A 156 -3.79 -6.93 -23.49
N GLY A 157 -4.03 -5.84 -24.23
CA GLY A 157 -2.98 -4.87 -24.55
C GLY A 157 -2.38 -4.22 -23.31
N LEU A 158 -3.21 -3.76 -22.37
CA LEU A 158 -2.73 -3.20 -21.10
C LEU A 158 -2.05 -4.24 -20.21
N MET A 159 -2.57 -5.46 -20.16
CA MET A 159 -1.92 -6.56 -19.43
C MET A 159 -0.54 -6.90 -20.01
N LEU A 160 -0.43 -6.96 -21.34
CA LEU A 160 0.85 -7.21 -22.03
C LEU A 160 1.87 -6.09 -21.77
N VAL A 161 1.45 -4.82 -21.78
CA VAL A 161 2.33 -3.69 -21.43
C VAL A 161 2.88 -3.87 -20.02
N GLY A 162 2.02 -4.17 -19.03
CA GLY A 162 2.46 -4.40 -17.67
C GLY A 162 3.43 -5.58 -17.54
N LEU A 163 3.12 -6.70 -18.19
CA LEU A 163 3.97 -7.89 -18.21
C LEU A 163 5.30 -7.65 -18.93
N ALA A 164 5.32 -6.86 -20.01
CA ALA A 164 6.56 -6.54 -20.74
C ALA A 164 7.47 -5.59 -19.94
N LEU A 165 6.90 -4.67 -19.16
CA LEU A 165 7.66 -3.76 -18.30
C LEU A 165 8.19 -4.45 -17.03
N GLY A 166 7.60 -5.55 -16.58
CA GLY A 166 8.05 -6.30 -15.42
C GLY A 166 9.52 -6.74 -15.49
N PRO A 167 9.97 -7.44 -16.55
CA PRO A 167 11.38 -7.79 -16.73
C PRO A 167 12.33 -6.59 -16.80
N LEU A 168 11.87 -5.47 -17.39
CA LEU A 168 12.65 -4.24 -17.43
C LEU A 168 12.81 -3.65 -16.04
N PHE A 169 11.73 -3.61 -15.25
CA PHE A 169 11.77 -3.23 -13.84
C PHE A 169 12.78 -4.08 -13.06
N LEU A 170 12.69 -5.41 -13.18
CA LEU A 170 13.60 -6.33 -12.48
C LEU A 170 15.08 -6.12 -12.87
N ARG A 171 15.36 -5.74 -14.12
CA ARG A 171 16.73 -5.42 -14.55
C ARG A 171 17.22 -4.12 -13.92
N VAL A 172 16.43 -3.05 -14.01
CA VAL A 172 16.78 -1.75 -13.41
C VAL A 172 16.99 -1.90 -11.89
N GLU A 173 16.12 -2.64 -11.23
CA GLU A 173 16.19 -2.91 -9.79
C GLU A 173 17.42 -3.74 -9.40
N ALA A 174 17.84 -4.67 -10.27
CA ALA A 174 19.04 -5.49 -10.03
C ALA A 174 20.35 -4.69 -10.12
N GLU A 175 20.33 -3.56 -10.85
CA GLU A 175 21.48 -2.67 -11.06
C GLU A 175 21.46 -1.45 -10.13
N ALA A 176 20.32 -1.18 -9.46
CA ALA A 176 20.17 -0.05 -8.56
C ALA A 176 21.06 -0.18 -7.31
N ASP A 177 21.66 0.93 -6.86
CA ASP A 177 22.47 0.99 -5.63
C ASP A 177 21.60 0.76 -4.38
N ASP A 178 20.39 1.34 -4.36
CA ASP A 178 19.40 1.22 -3.28
C ASP A 178 18.05 0.72 -3.83
N PRO A 179 17.95 -0.57 -4.21
CA PRO A 179 16.77 -1.13 -4.84
C PRO A 179 15.55 -1.12 -3.90
N ILE A 180 14.34 -0.86 -4.46
CA ILE A 180 13.07 -0.96 -3.74
C ILE A 180 12.77 -2.42 -3.41
N VAL A 181 12.99 -3.30 -4.39
CA VAL A 181 12.84 -4.75 -4.25
C VAL A 181 14.21 -5.39 -4.42
N PRO A 182 14.89 -5.77 -3.34
CA PRO A 182 16.21 -6.39 -3.44
C PRO A 182 16.10 -7.79 -4.07
N VAL A 183 16.08 -7.82 -5.40
CA VAL A 183 15.91 -9.05 -6.22
C VAL A 183 16.91 -10.15 -5.81
N ARG A 184 18.06 -9.76 -5.27
CA ARG A 184 19.09 -10.69 -4.77
C ARG A 184 18.58 -11.59 -3.65
N LEU A 185 17.63 -11.14 -2.83
CA LEU A 185 17.03 -11.95 -1.75
C LEU A 185 16.26 -13.15 -2.29
N PHE A 186 15.69 -13.06 -3.49
CA PHE A 186 14.98 -14.19 -4.10
C PHE A 186 15.90 -15.31 -4.59
N ARG A 187 17.23 -15.11 -4.56
CA ARG A 187 18.21 -16.18 -4.78
C ARG A 187 18.35 -17.09 -3.56
N ASP A 188 18.03 -16.60 -2.37
CA ASP A 188 17.94 -17.43 -1.18
C ASP A 188 16.66 -18.26 -1.23
N ARG A 189 16.83 -19.59 -1.13
CA ARG A 189 15.71 -20.54 -1.20
C ARG A 189 14.71 -20.34 -0.08
N THR A 190 15.18 -20.01 1.13
CA THR A 190 14.33 -19.79 2.29
C THR A 190 13.45 -18.56 2.07
N PHE A 191 14.05 -17.46 1.61
CA PHE A 191 13.32 -16.24 1.30
C PHE A 191 12.31 -16.44 0.16
N ALA A 192 12.73 -17.08 -0.94
CA ALA A 192 11.87 -17.34 -2.09
C ALA A 192 10.68 -18.24 -1.73
N THR A 193 10.90 -19.33 -0.99
CA THR A 193 9.81 -20.21 -0.55
C THR A 193 8.87 -19.53 0.43
N ALA A 194 9.39 -18.79 1.41
CA ALA A 194 8.56 -18.03 2.33
C ALA A 194 7.70 -16.99 1.60
N SER A 195 8.29 -16.25 0.66
CA SER A 195 7.56 -15.27 -0.15
C SER A 195 6.47 -15.93 -1.00
N ALA A 196 6.76 -17.09 -1.62
CA ALA A 196 5.78 -17.84 -2.41
C ALA A 196 4.62 -18.33 -1.53
N VAL A 197 4.90 -18.85 -0.34
CA VAL A 197 3.86 -19.30 0.61
C VAL A 197 2.97 -18.13 1.04
N VAL A 198 3.57 -16.98 1.39
CA VAL A 198 2.81 -15.78 1.76
C VAL A 198 1.95 -15.30 0.59
N PHE A 199 2.51 -15.25 -0.62
CA PHE A 199 1.76 -14.87 -1.82
C PHE A 199 0.55 -15.78 -2.06
N LEU A 200 0.74 -17.10 -2.03
CA LEU A 200 -0.34 -18.07 -2.22
C LEU A 200 -1.39 -18.01 -1.12
N ALA A 201 -0.97 -17.82 0.14
CA ALA A 201 -1.89 -17.67 1.27
C ALA A 201 -2.75 -16.42 1.13
N VAL A 202 -2.14 -15.28 0.77
CA VAL A 202 -2.87 -14.02 0.55
C VAL A 202 -3.78 -14.13 -0.68
N ALA A 203 -3.29 -14.69 -1.79
CA ALA A 203 -4.12 -14.92 -2.98
C ALA A 203 -5.34 -15.80 -2.66
N GLY A 204 -5.16 -16.89 -1.88
CA GLY A 204 -6.25 -17.75 -1.46
C GLY A 204 -7.30 -17.05 -0.58
N LEU A 205 -6.89 -16.08 0.23
CA LEU A 205 -7.79 -15.27 1.06
C LEU A 205 -8.72 -14.35 0.22
N PHE A 206 -8.28 -13.95 -0.99
CA PHE A 206 -9.05 -13.06 -1.87
C PHE A 206 -9.86 -13.80 -2.95
N VAL A 207 -9.63 -15.10 -3.15
CA VAL A 207 -10.32 -15.92 -4.14
C VAL A 207 -11.52 -16.68 -3.54
N GLY A 208 -11.53 -16.88 -2.21
CA GLY A 208 -12.62 -17.55 -1.48
C GLY A 208 -13.60 -16.56 -0.92
#